data_11ecf239353bf3d5b7d60d086758d139
#
_entry.id   11ecf239353bf3d5b7d60d086758d139
#
_cell.length_a   1.000
_cell.length_b   1.000
_cell.length_c   1.000
_cell.angle_alpha   90.00
_cell.angle_beta   90.00
_cell.angle_gamma   90.00
#
_symmetry.space_group_name_H-M   'P 1'
#
loop_
_entity.id
_entity.type
_entity.pdbx_description
1 polymer ?
#
loop_
_entity_poly.entity_id
_entity_poly.type
_entity_poly.pdbx_seq_one_letter_code
_entity_poly.pdbx_strand_id
1 'polypeptide(L)'
;MRFWDSSAIVPLLVREPSSPRSKALLREDPVVLAWWAAEVECSSALARLERDQSLSRKAAVSAYQRLAVFRDAWNEVQPTAGLKEIATRLLRVHVLRAADALQLAAAILAAEGRPSTVGFVCFDE
;
A
#
# COMPACT_ATOMS: atom_id res chain seq x y z
N MET A 1 -11.40 7.40 -6.17
CA MET A 1 -10.02 7.55 -5.70
C MET A 1 -9.89 6.93 -4.32
N ARG A 2 -8.95 6.02 -4.17
CA ARG A 2 -8.72 5.32 -2.90
C ARG A 2 -7.25 5.29 -2.59
N PHE A 3 -6.92 5.38 -1.30
CA PHE A 3 -5.57 5.17 -0.80
C PHE A 3 -5.38 3.68 -0.48
N TRP A 4 -4.33 3.09 -1.03
CA TRP A 4 -4.06 1.65 -0.91
C TRP A 4 -2.85 1.41 -0.01
N ASP A 5 -3.08 0.70 1.09
CA ASP A 5 -2.00 0.17 1.90
C ASP A 5 -1.33 -1.00 1.16
N SER A 6 -0.04 -1.24 1.47
CA SER A 6 0.70 -2.35 0.85
C SER A 6 0.03 -3.70 1.08
N SER A 7 -0.65 -3.90 2.22
CA SER A 7 -1.38 -5.13 2.52
C SER A 7 -2.48 -5.44 1.49
N ALA A 8 -3.03 -4.41 0.84
CA ALA A 8 -4.06 -4.57 -0.17
C ALA A 8 -3.47 -4.62 -1.59
N ILE A 9 -2.27 -4.08 -1.79
CA ILE A 9 -1.58 -4.11 -3.08
C ILE A 9 -0.99 -5.51 -3.35
N VAL A 10 -0.35 -6.13 -2.35
CA VAL A 10 0.28 -7.44 -2.51
C VAL A 10 -0.67 -8.50 -3.12
N PRO A 11 -1.95 -8.58 -2.70
CA PRO A 11 -2.89 -9.52 -3.33
C PRO A 11 -3.17 -9.27 -4.81
N LEU A 12 -2.82 -8.10 -5.34
CA LEU A 12 -2.89 -7.82 -6.78
C LEU A 12 -1.67 -8.38 -7.53
N LEU A 13 -0.57 -8.62 -6.82
CA LEU A 13 0.71 -9.05 -7.39
C LEU A 13 0.87 -10.56 -7.36
N VAL A 14 0.31 -11.20 -6.34
CA VAL A 14 0.38 -12.66 -6.13
C VAL A 14 -1.01 -13.18 -5.80
N ARG A 15 -1.18 -14.50 -5.98
CA ARG A 15 -2.46 -15.14 -5.67
C ARG A 15 -2.56 -15.38 -4.15
N GLU A 16 -3.54 -14.75 -3.53
CA GLU A 16 -3.87 -14.92 -2.11
C GLU A 16 -5.38 -15.00 -1.95
N PRO A 17 -5.89 -15.43 -0.79
CA PRO A 17 -7.35 -15.47 -0.56
C PRO A 17 -8.04 -14.12 -0.76
N SER A 18 -7.35 -13.02 -0.47
CA SER A 18 -7.89 -11.67 -0.63
C SER A 18 -7.76 -11.10 -2.05
N SER A 19 -7.09 -11.82 -2.99
CA SER A 19 -6.88 -11.32 -4.35
C SER A 19 -8.17 -10.96 -5.09
N PRO A 20 -9.25 -11.78 -5.04
CA PRO A 20 -10.50 -11.41 -5.72
C PRO A 20 -11.07 -10.10 -5.18
N ARG A 21 -10.99 -9.86 -3.88
CA ARG A 21 -11.50 -8.63 -3.26
C ARG A 21 -10.68 -7.41 -3.70
N SER A 22 -9.35 -7.50 -3.69
CA SER A 22 -8.51 -6.42 -4.18
C SER A 22 -8.80 -6.09 -5.63
N LYS A 23 -8.92 -7.11 -6.49
CA LYS A 23 -9.22 -6.91 -7.91
C LYS A 23 -10.59 -6.25 -8.11
N ALA A 24 -11.60 -6.67 -7.33
CA ALA A 24 -12.93 -6.08 -7.40
C ALA A 24 -12.92 -4.60 -7.00
N LEU A 25 -12.21 -4.26 -5.92
CA LEU A 25 -12.07 -2.88 -5.46
C LEU A 25 -11.37 -2.01 -6.50
N LEU A 26 -10.34 -2.55 -7.15
CA LEU A 26 -9.60 -1.82 -8.18
C LEU A 26 -10.45 -1.58 -9.42
N ARG A 27 -11.29 -2.56 -9.82
CA ARG A 27 -12.21 -2.37 -10.95
C ARG A 27 -13.28 -1.34 -10.62
N GLU A 28 -13.75 -1.32 -9.37
CA GLU A 28 -14.77 -0.37 -8.91
C GLU A 28 -14.26 1.07 -8.94
N ASP A 29 -13.00 1.27 -8.55
CA ASP A 29 -12.36 2.59 -8.55
C ASP A 29 -10.87 2.42 -8.90
N PRO A 30 -10.49 2.63 -10.17
CA PRO A 30 -9.13 2.38 -10.63
C PRO A 30 -8.12 3.47 -10.27
N VAL A 31 -8.56 4.58 -9.69
CA VAL A 31 -7.65 5.66 -9.30
C VAL A 31 -7.02 5.33 -7.95
N VAL A 32 -5.72 5.04 -7.97
CA VAL A 32 -4.95 4.57 -6.81
C VAL A 32 -4.04 5.67 -6.29
N LEU A 33 -4.11 5.90 -4.99
CA LEU A 33 -3.13 6.67 -4.25
C LEU A 33 -2.32 5.70 -3.40
N ALA A 34 -1.00 5.87 -3.34
CA ALA A 34 -0.13 5.02 -2.53
C ALA A 34 0.98 5.86 -1.88
N TRP A 35 1.44 5.41 -0.72
CA TRP A 35 2.56 5.99 0.00
C TRP A 35 3.86 5.74 -0.76
N TRP A 36 4.75 6.72 -0.75
CA TRP A 36 6.07 6.63 -1.40
C TRP A 36 6.81 5.33 -1.06
N ALA A 37 6.74 4.87 0.19
CA ALA A 37 7.41 3.65 0.62
C ALA A 37 6.62 2.36 0.31
N ALA A 38 5.42 2.45 -0.26
CA ALA A 38 4.60 1.27 -0.54
C ALA A 38 5.30 0.30 -1.48
N GLU A 39 6.06 0.78 -2.44
CA GLU A 39 6.85 -0.08 -3.34
C GLU A 39 7.85 -0.91 -2.55
N VAL A 40 8.57 -0.29 -1.62
CA VAL A 40 9.55 -0.98 -0.78
C VAL A 40 8.85 -1.99 0.13
N GLU A 41 7.72 -1.63 0.68
CA GLU A 41 6.93 -2.52 1.54
C GLU A 41 6.41 -3.74 0.78
N CYS A 42 5.90 -3.52 -0.45
CA CYS A 42 5.48 -4.62 -1.31
C CYS A 42 6.67 -5.51 -1.69
N SER A 43 7.81 -4.90 -2.03
CA SER A 43 9.03 -5.65 -2.34
C SER A 43 9.49 -6.49 -1.16
N SER A 44 9.39 -5.96 0.05
CA SER A 44 9.72 -6.69 1.28
C SER A 44 8.81 -7.90 1.46
N ALA A 45 7.52 -7.73 1.21
CA ALA A 45 6.55 -8.83 1.31
C ALA A 45 6.84 -9.93 0.27
N LEU A 46 7.13 -9.54 -0.97
CA LEU A 46 7.46 -10.49 -2.04
C LEU A 46 8.75 -11.25 -1.72
N ALA A 47 9.77 -10.55 -1.23
CA ALA A 47 11.04 -11.17 -0.86
C ALA A 47 10.86 -12.20 0.26
N ARG A 48 9.99 -11.90 1.24
CA ARG A 48 9.68 -12.84 2.32
C ARG A 48 8.99 -14.09 1.80
N LEU A 49 8.01 -13.92 0.91
CA LEU A 49 7.28 -15.05 0.29
C LEU A 49 8.22 -15.94 -0.53
N GLU A 50 9.20 -15.34 -1.21
CA GLU A 50 10.20 -16.08 -1.96
C GLU A 50 11.13 -16.85 -1.01
N ARG A 51 11.60 -16.22 0.07
CA ARG A 51 12.50 -16.85 1.04
C ARG A 51 11.84 -18.03 1.76
N ASP A 52 10.56 -17.94 2.08
CA ASP A 52 9.85 -19.01 2.76
C ASP A 52 9.26 -20.04 1.78
N GLN A 53 9.60 -19.93 0.51
CA GLN A 53 9.22 -20.85 -0.57
C GLN A 53 7.70 -20.87 -0.86
N SER A 54 6.96 -19.87 -0.41
CA SER A 54 5.55 -19.72 -0.77
C SER A 54 5.39 -19.22 -2.20
N LEU A 55 6.47 -18.68 -2.78
CA LEU A 55 6.48 -18.10 -4.12
C LEU A 55 7.70 -18.63 -4.86
N SER A 56 7.49 -19.26 -6.02
CA SER A 56 8.60 -19.71 -6.86
C SER A 56 9.36 -18.50 -7.42
N ARG A 57 10.61 -18.75 -7.86
CA ARG A 57 11.41 -17.69 -8.49
C ARG A 57 10.70 -17.09 -9.70
N LYS A 58 10.10 -17.94 -10.54
CA LYS A 58 9.37 -17.49 -11.74
C LYS A 58 8.17 -16.63 -11.36
N ALA A 59 7.40 -17.05 -10.36
CA ALA A 59 6.25 -16.29 -9.88
C ALA A 59 6.69 -14.98 -9.22
N ALA A 60 7.83 -14.98 -8.51
CA ALA A 60 8.39 -13.77 -7.92
C ALA A 60 8.77 -12.74 -8.99
N VAL A 61 9.44 -13.17 -10.06
CA VAL A 61 9.80 -12.29 -11.18
C VAL A 61 8.55 -11.64 -11.77
N SER A 62 7.49 -12.44 -12.00
CA SER A 62 6.22 -11.91 -12.51
C SER A 62 5.58 -10.91 -11.55
N ALA A 63 5.65 -11.19 -10.25
CA ALA A 63 5.09 -10.29 -9.22
C ALA A 63 5.82 -8.95 -9.18
N TYR A 64 7.16 -8.96 -9.25
CA TYR A 64 7.94 -7.72 -9.31
C TYR A 64 7.65 -6.92 -10.58
N GLN A 65 7.43 -7.60 -11.70
CA GLN A 65 7.05 -6.92 -12.94
C GLN A 65 5.68 -6.25 -12.82
N ARG A 66 4.70 -6.93 -12.20
CA ARG A 66 3.38 -6.35 -11.94
C ARG A 66 3.48 -5.15 -11.02
N LEU A 67 4.33 -5.24 -9.99
CA LEU A 67 4.56 -4.12 -9.08
C LEU A 67 5.09 -2.90 -9.82
N ALA A 68 6.07 -3.08 -10.71
CA ALA A 68 6.63 -1.98 -11.49
C ALA A 68 5.57 -1.30 -12.36
N VAL A 69 4.73 -2.09 -13.03
CA VAL A 69 3.64 -1.56 -13.86
C VAL A 69 2.62 -0.81 -13.01
N PHE A 70 2.23 -1.39 -11.88
CA PHE A 70 1.24 -0.79 -10.99
C PHE A 70 1.76 0.51 -10.37
N ARG A 71 3.01 0.50 -9.91
CA ARG A 71 3.66 1.70 -9.37
C ARG A 71 3.68 2.85 -10.40
N ASP A 72 3.96 2.56 -11.65
CA ASP A 72 4.00 3.59 -12.69
C ASP A 72 2.61 4.21 -12.95
N ALA A 73 1.56 3.49 -12.57
CA ALA A 73 0.18 3.95 -12.77
C ALA A 73 -0.43 4.62 -11.54
N TRP A 74 0.09 4.38 -10.34
CA TRP A 74 -0.51 4.98 -9.15
C TRP A 74 -0.06 6.43 -8.92
N ASN A 75 -0.86 7.16 -8.16
CA ASN A 75 -0.52 8.51 -7.70
C ASN A 75 0.16 8.40 -6.35
N GLU A 76 1.37 8.92 -6.25
CA GLU A 76 2.22 8.68 -5.08
C GLU A 76 2.20 9.86 -4.12
N VAL A 77 2.01 9.56 -2.83
CA VAL A 77 2.13 10.56 -1.76
C VAL A 77 3.60 10.61 -1.35
N GLN A 78 4.21 11.76 -1.53
CA GLN A 78 5.65 11.95 -1.32
C GLN A 78 6.01 12.19 0.15
N PRO A 79 7.24 11.84 0.58
CA PRO A 79 7.70 12.08 1.93
C PRO A 79 7.99 13.58 2.14
N THR A 80 7.14 14.22 2.94
CA THR A 80 7.27 15.65 3.26
C THR A 80 7.46 15.85 4.76
N ALA A 81 7.89 17.05 5.15
CA ALA A 81 7.99 17.41 6.55
C ALA A 81 6.62 17.35 7.24
N GLY A 82 5.56 17.80 6.55
CA GLY A 82 4.20 17.75 7.09
C GLY A 82 3.73 16.32 7.35
N LEU A 83 4.06 15.39 6.45
CA LEU A 83 3.74 13.97 6.64
C LEU A 83 4.45 13.42 7.87
N LYS A 84 5.73 13.74 8.05
CA LYS A 84 6.52 13.29 9.20
C LYS A 84 5.91 13.80 10.51
N GLU A 85 5.44 15.03 10.55
CA GLU A 85 4.79 15.61 11.73
C GLU A 85 3.50 14.85 12.08
N ILE A 86 2.68 14.55 11.09
CA ILE A 86 1.45 13.77 11.29
C ILE A 86 1.79 12.40 11.85
N ALA A 87 2.75 11.69 11.24
CA ALA A 87 3.15 10.36 11.68
C ALA A 87 3.66 10.37 13.12
N THR A 88 4.50 11.34 13.47
CA THR A 88 5.06 11.48 14.81
C THR A 88 3.96 11.70 15.84
N ARG A 89 2.96 12.52 15.49
CA ARG A 89 1.81 12.80 16.36
C ARG A 89 0.96 11.54 16.58
N LEU A 90 0.73 10.77 15.50
CA LEU A 90 -0.04 9.53 15.58
C LEU A 90 0.60 8.52 16.53
N LEU A 91 1.94 8.44 16.53
CA LEU A 91 2.67 7.53 17.42
C LEU A 91 2.52 7.88 18.89
N ARG A 92 2.23 9.13 19.22
CA ARG A 92 2.01 9.56 20.61
C ARG A 92 0.59 9.28 21.10
N VAL A 93 -0.36 9.13 20.18
CA VAL A 93 -1.78 8.97 20.51
C VAL A 93 -2.23 7.50 20.37
N HIS A 94 -1.64 6.78 19.42
CA HIS A 94 -2.05 5.42 19.10
C HIS A 94 -0.88 4.44 19.21
N VAL A 95 -1.20 3.17 19.51
CA VAL A 95 -0.19 2.10 19.51
C VAL A 95 -0.01 1.62 18.08
N LEU A 96 1.00 2.16 17.41
CA LEU A 96 1.31 1.86 16.01
C LEU A 96 2.80 1.62 15.84
N ARG A 97 3.16 0.82 14.85
CA ARG A 97 4.54 0.74 14.38
C ARG A 97 4.83 1.97 13.50
N ALA A 98 6.12 2.31 13.37
CA ALA A 98 6.53 3.45 12.56
C ALA A 98 6.03 3.35 11.13
N ALA A 99 6.14 2.17 10.49
CA ALA A 99 5.67 1.97 9.13
C ALA A 99 4.16 2.22 9.00
N ASP A 100 3.37 1.77 9.96
CA ASP A 100 1.92 1.96 9.96
C ASP A 100 1.56 3.43 10.17
N ALA A 101 2.30 4.13 11.04
CA ALA A 101 2.09 5.56 11.25
C ALA A 101 2.37 6.36 9.98
N LEU A 102 3.42 6.00 9.23
CA LEU A 102 3.74 6.66 7.96
C LEU A 102 2.66 6.41 6.90
N GLN A 103 2.17 5.18 6.81
CA GLN A 103 1.06 4.85 5.89
C GLN A 103 -0.18 5.66 6.23
N LEU A 104 -0.56 5.68 7.49
CA LEU A 104 -1.74 6.41 7.94
C LEU A 104 -1.58 7.92 7.74
N ALA A 105 -0.39 8.46 8.02
CA ALA A 105 -0.09 9.87 7.78
C ALA A 105 -0.22 10.23 6.30
N ALA A 106 0.25 9.33 5.41
CA ALA A 106 0.13 9.53 3.97
C ALA A 106 -1.35 9.54 3.53
N ALA A 107 -2.17 8.65 4.09
CA ALA A 107 -3.59 8.61 3.82
C ALA A 107 -4.30 9.87 4.29
N ILE A 108 -3.97 10.36 5.49
CA ILE A 108 -4.53 11.60 6.04
C ILE A 108 -4.16 12.79 5.15
N LEU A 109 -2.90 12.88 4.75
CA LEU A 109 -2.42 13.98 3.91
C LEU A 109 -3.09 13.95 2.54
N ALA A 110 -3.27 12.76 1.95
CA ALA A 110 -3.95 12.59 0.67
C ALA A 110 -5.42 12.99 0.74
N ALA A 111 -6.06 12.78 1.89
CA ALA A 111 -7.47 13.12 2.12
C ALA A 111 -7.66 14.57 2.55
N GLU A 112 -6.59 15.30 2.84
CA GLU A 112 -6.68 16.68 3.32
C GLU A 112 -7.43 17.55 2.31
N GLY A 113 -8.49 18.22 2.80
CA GLY A 113 -9.37 19.04 1.98
C GLY A 113 -10.47 18.25 1.25
N ARG A 114 -10.39 16.90 1.18
CA ARG A 114 -11.39 16.06 0.52
C ARG A 114 -11.57 14.71 1.22
N PRO A 115 -11.74 14.65 2.55
CA PRO A 115 -11.78 13.37 3.26
C PRO A 115 -12.95 12.47 2.82
N SER A 116 -14.04 13.03 2.35
CA SER A 116 -15.22 12.27 1.92
C SER A 116 -15.05 11.64 0.54
N THR A 117 -14.01 12.01 -0.23
CA THR A 117 -13.80 11.52 -1.59
C THR A 117 -12.69 10.47 -1.69
N VAL A 118 -11.97 10.21 -0.60
CA VAL A 118 -10.85 9.26 -0.58
C VAL A 118 -11.19 8.09 0.34
N GLY A 119 -11.36 6.91 -0.24
CA GLY A 119 -11.49 5.67 0.50
C GLY A 119 -10.12 5.14 0.92
N PHE A 120 -10.11 4.25 1.89
CA PHE A 120 -8.88 3.62 2.38
C PHE A 120 -9.00 2.10 2.26
N VAL A 121 -8.05 1.45 1.58
CA VAL A 121 -8.04 0.01 1.37
C VAL A 121 -6.86 -0.59 2.13
N CYS A 122 -7.16 -1.38 3.13
CA CYS A 122 -6.17 -2.00 3.99
C CYS A 122 -6.69 -3.35 4.46
N PHE A 123 -5.86 -4.40 4.40
CA PHE A 123 -6.20 -5.74 4.85
C PHE A 123 -5.42 -6.17 6.11
N ASP A 124 -4.65 -5.27 6.68
CA ASP A 124 -4.03 -5.50 7.99
C ASP A 124 -5.05 -5.31 9.11
N GLU A 125 -4.93 -6.14 10.12
CA GLU A 125 -5.77 -6.05 11.31
C GLU A 125 -5.21 -5.10 12.36
#